data_5e5e7b5bf31f703535523d4df550a6e3
#
_entry.id   5e5e7b5bf31f703535523d4df550a6e3
#
_cell.length_a   1.000
_cell.length_b   1.000
_cell.length_c   1.000
_cell.angle_alpha   90.00
_cell.angle_beta   90.00
_cell.angle_gamma   90.00
#
_symmetry.space_group_name_H-M   'P 1'
#
loop_
_entity.id
_entity.type
_entity.pdbx_description
1 polymer ?
#
loop_
_entity_poly.entity_id
_entity_poly.type
_entity_poly.pdbx_seq_one_letter_code
_entity_poly.pdbx_strand_id
1 'polypeptide(L)'
;MRQAADQGDPAAQCYFGICYQTGQGVAQDYKEAVRWFRKAADQNDSAAQCYLGFCYQAGLGVPQEYGQAAKWFREAADQGDPAAQFNLGVLYETGQGVPQNYADAVKWYHAAAEQGEPQAQFNLGVFYETGQVVPQNFEEAVKWYLLSADLECAPAQCNLGLCYETGRGVPKNVREAVKWFCRAARAGDKTAQHNLGVYYASVEAAEQATAEGEAIAAAEDEAPA
;
A
#
# COMPACT_ATOMS: atom_id res chain seq x y z
N MET A 1 0.72 -24.84 22.70
CA MET A 1 1.51 -23.68 22.20
C MET A 1 2.70 -23.37 23.12
N ARG A 2 2.54 -22.93 24.40
CA ARG A 2 3.68 -22.57 25.27
C ARG A 2 4.70 -23.72 25.42
N GLN A 3 4.23 -24.93 25.67
CA GLN A 3 5.09 -26.11 25.79
C GLN A 3 5.92 -26.36 24.51
N ALA A 4 5.35 -26.19 23.32
CA ALA A 4 6.07 -26.34 22.04
C ALA A 4 7.14 -25.23 21.87
N ALA A 5 6.82 -23.99 22.20
CA ALA A 5 7.78 -22.88 22.17
C ALA A 5 8.94 -23.09 23.14
N ASP A 6 8.64 -23.59 24.35
CA ASP A 6 9.66 -23.91 25.38
C ASP A 6 10.52 -25.12 24.93
N GLN A 7 9.99 -26.02 24.10
CA GLN A 7 10.69 -27.16 23.50
C GLN A 7 11.50 -26.77 22.24
N GLY A 8 11.44 -25.52 21.81
CA GLY A 8 12.25 -25.00 20.72
C GLY A 8 11.56 -24.92 19.35
N ASP A 9 10.26 -25.23 19.24
CA ASP A 9 9.52 -25.12 17.99
C ASP A 9 9.50 -23.67 17.49
N PRO A 10 10.08 -23.35 16.29
CA PRO A 10 10.23 -21.98 15.83
C PRO A 10 8.88 -21.30 15.50
N ALA A 11 7.92 -22.04 14.96
CA ALA A 11 6.60 -21.48 14.66
C ALA A 11 5.83 -21.13 15.93
N ALA A 12 5.93 -21.97 16.98
CA ALA A 12 5.36 -21.67 18.28
C ALA A 12 6.07 -20.48 18.95
N GLN A 13 7.37 -20.36 18.81
CA GLN A 13 8.15 -19.20 19.32
C GLN A 13 7.74 -17.92 18.61
N CYS A 14 7.63 -17.91 17.27
CA CYS A 14 7.14 -16.79 16.49
C CYS A 14 5.73 -16.36 16.95
N TYR A 15 4.81 -17.33 17.10
CA TYR A 15 3.47 -17.05 17.61
C TYR A 15 3.46 -16.41 19.00
N PHE A 16 4.34 -16.86 19.92
CA PHE A 16 4.49 -16.23 21.23
C PHE A 16 5.02 -14.80 21.13
N GLY A 17 5.95 -14.55 20.22
CA GLY A 17 6.38 -13.20 19.89
C GLY A 17 5.20 -12.30 19.49
N ILE A 18 4.32 -12.79 18.63
CA ILE A 18 3.11 -12.07 18.20
C ILE A 18 2.16 -11.84 19.40
N CYS A 19 1.96 -12.84 20.26
CA CYS A 19 1.13 -12.68 21.46
C CYS A 19 1.64 -11.56 22.36
N TYR A 20 2.95 -11.50 22.62
CA TYR A 20 3.55 -10.41 23.40
C TYR A 20 3.52 -9.07 22.68
N GLN A 21 3.67 -9.05 21.37
CA GLN A 21 3.57 -7.81 20.57
C GLN A 21 2.17 -7.22 20.59
N THR A 22 1.13 -8.06 20.54
CA THR A 22 -0.27 -7.63 20.44
C THR A 22 -0.99 -7.57 21.79
N GLY A 23 -0.44 -8.20 22.85
CA GLY A 23 -1.10 -8.37 24.14
C GLY A 23 -2.17 -9.47 24.14
N GLN A 24 -2.17 -10.37 23.14
CA GLN A 24 -3.18 -11.42 23.01
C GLN A 24 -2.89 -12.57 23.97
N GLY A 25 -3.70 -12.69 25.01
CA GLY A 25 -3.58 -13.75 26.03
C GLY A 25 -2.44 -13.53 27.05
N VAL A 26 -1.63 -12.49 26.89
CA VAL A 26 -0.57 -12.05 27.79
C VAL A 26 -0.53 -10.53 27.83
N ALA A 27 0.08 -9.94 28.88
CA ALA A 27 0.34 -8.49 28.86
C ALA A 27 1.30 -8.14 27.73
N GLN A 28 1.01 -7.04 27.01
CA GLN A 28 1.85 -6.57 25.91
C GLN A 28 3.26 -6.24 26.42
N ASP A 29 4.26 -6.82 25.79
CA ASP A 29 5.67 -6.58 26.10
C ASP A 29 6.54 -6.77 24.84
N TYR A 30 6.93 -5.66 24.22
CA TYR A 30 7.76 -5.68 23.01
C TYR A 30 9.17 -6.27 23.25
N LYS A 31 9.72 -6.17 24.47
CA LYS A 31 11.03 -6.77 24.77
C LYS A 31 10.93 -8.29 24.80
N GLU A 32 9.88 -8.82 25.40
CA GLU A 32 9.63 -10.27 25.39
C GLU A 32 9.28 -10.73 23.96
N ALA A 33 8.49 -9.95 23.19
CA ALA A 33 8.22 -10.25 21.78
C ALA A 33 9.53 -10.41 20.98
N VAL A 34 10.44 -9.45 21.09
CA VAL A 34 11.75 -9.51 20.41
C VAL A 34 12.57 -10.74 20.85
N ARG A 35 12.53 -11.11 22.11
CA ARG A 35 13.24 -12.31 22.58
C ARG A 35 12.72 -13.59 21.93
N TRP A 36 11.39 -13.69 21.79
CA TRP A 36 10.76 -14.84 21.15
C TRP A 36 11.00 -14.84 19.65
N PHE A 37 10.84 -13.70 18.97
CA PHE A 37 11.16 -13.57 17.54
C PHE A 37 12.62 -13.94 17.26
N ARG A 38 13.57 -13.51 18.10
CA ARG A 38 14.99 -13.85 17.91
C ARG A 38 15.24 -15.34 18.02
N LYS A 39 14.64 -16.03 19.00
CA LYS A 39 14.77 -17.48 19.13
C LYS A 39 14.28 -18.23 17.87
N ALA A 40 13.18 -17.79 17.27
CA ALA A 40 12.66 -18.40 16.06
C ALA A 40 13.49 -18.00 14.82
N ALA A 41 13.88 -16.72 14.72
CA ALA A 41 14.69 -16.20 13.62
C ALA A 41 16.08 -16.85 13.55
N ASP A 42 16.70 -17.13 14.71
CA ASP A 42 17.97 -17.86 14.80
C ASP A 42 17.85 -19.32 14.33
N GLN A 43 16.62 -19.85 14.27
CA GLN A 43 16.28 -21.14 13.66
C GLN A 43 15.80 -21.03 12.21
N ASN A 44 16.04 -19.89 11.59
CA ASN A 44 15.69 -19.59 10.19
C ASN A 44 14.18 -19.53 9.89
N ASP A 45 13.34 -19.22 10.87
CA ASP A 45 11.91 -18.94 10.66
C ASP A 45 11.75 -17.57 9.97
N SER A 46 11.29 -17.57 8.71
CA SER A 46 11.20 -16.34 7.88
C SER A 46 10.22 -15.32 8.44
N ALA A 47 9.09 -15.78 8.99
CA ALA A 47 8.12 -14.89 9.61
C ALA A 47 8.71 -14.18 10.83
N ALA A 48 9.40 -14.91 11.70
CA ALA A 48 10.07 -14.31 12.86
C ALA A 48 11.19 -13.34 12.45
N GLN A 49 11.95 -13.64 11.40
CA GLN A 49 12.94 -12.73 10.83
C GLN A 49 12.27 -11.44 10.33
N CYS A 50 11.14 -11.53 9.62
CA CYS A 50 10.36 -10.39 9.19
C CYS A 50 9.87 -9.55 10.38
N TYR A 51 9.27 -10.17 11.40
CA TYR A 51 8.83 -9.47 12.62
C TYR A 51 10.00 -8.81 13.36
N LEU A 52 11.15 -9.46 13.43
CA LEU A 52 12.34 -8.90 14.05
C LEU A 52 12.88 -7.69 13.27
N GLY A 53 12.88 -7.77 11.93
CA GLY A 53 13.16 -6.63 11.04
C GLY A 53 12.24 -5.45 11.34
N PHE A 54 10.94 -5.69 11.47
CA PHE A 54 9.96 -4.68 11.82
C PHE A 54 10.21 -4.08 13.23
N CYS A 55 10.56 -4.90 14.22
CA CYS A 55 10.89 -4.40 15.54
C CYS A 55 12.09 -3.43 15.52
N TYR A 56 13.14 -3.75 14.76
CA TYR A 56 14.28 -2.85 14.59
C TYR A 56 13.94 -1.59 13.76
N GLN A 57 13.10 -1.72 12.74
CA GLN A 57 12.64 -0.57 11.95
C GLN A 57 11.82 0.42 12.77
N ALA A 58 10.95 -0.09 13.65
CA ALA A 58 10.03 0.72 14.45
C ALA A 58 10.58 1.08 15.84
N GLY A 59 11.67 0.48 16.27
CA GLY A 59 12.20 0.66 17.63
C GLY A 59 11.34 0.01 18.73
N LEU A 60 10.66 -1.10 18.41
CA LEU A 60 9.77 -1.79 19.33
C LEU A 60 10.52 -2.86 20.13
N GLY A 61 10.70 -2.64 21.44
CA GLY A 61 11.43 -3.55 22.33
C GLY A 61 12.94 -3.57 22.16
N VAL A 62 13.46 -2.92 21.11
CA VAL A 62 14.87 -2.68 20.80
C VAL A 62 15.04 -1.24 20.33
N PRO A 63 16.25 -0.65 20.41
CA PRO A 63 16.53 0.62 19.77
C PRO A 63 16.25 0.54 18.24
N GLN A 64 15.74 1.65 17.68
CA GLN A 64 15.54 1.74 16.24
C GLN A 64 16.89 1.66 15.51
N GLU A 65 17.03 0.71 14.58
CA GLU A 65 18.26 0.49 13.83
C GLU A 65 17.96 -0.08 12.45
N TYR A 66 17.88 0.78 11.44
CA TYR A 66 17.52 0.39 10.08
C TYR A 66 18.52 -0.59 9.43
N GLY A 67 19.80 -0.56 9.81
CA GLY A 67 20.79 -1.53 9.34
C GLY A 67 20.48 -2.96 9.81
N GLN A 68 20.04 -3.11 11.06
CA GLN A 68 19.57 -4.41 11.58
C GLN A 68 18.24 -4.82 10.93
N ALA A 69 17.32 -3.86 10.75
CA ALA A 69 16.08 -4.12 10.05
C ALA A 69 16.34 -4.66 8.64
N ALA A 70 17.21 -4.01 7.87
CA ALA A 70 17.59 -4.42 6.52
C ALA A 70 18.19 -5.82 6.48
N LYS A 71 19.04 -6.17 7.46
CA LYS A 71 19.61 -7.51 7.57
C LYS A 71 18.52 -8.57 7.75
N TRP A 72 17.64 -8.40 8.72
CA TRP A 72 16.60 -9.37 9.03
C TRP A 72 15.54 -9.46 7.92
N PHE A 73 15.14 -8.33 7.32
CA PHE A 73 14.27 -8.37 6.14
C PHE A 73 14.92 -9.09 4.97
N ARG A 74 16.24 -8.94 4.75
CA ARG A 74 16.93 -9.65 3.68
C ARG A 74 16.92 -11.16 3.90
N GLU A 75 17.22 -11.62 5.11
CA GLU A 75 17.19 -13.04 5.44
C GLU A 75 15.79 -13.65 5.20
N ALA A 76 14.72 -12.95 5.57
CA ALA A 76 13.35 -13.38 5.30
C ALA A 76 12.97 -13.27 3.81
N ALA A 77 13.37 -12.18 3.14
CA ALA A 77 13.09 -11.94 1.72
C ALA A 77 13.76 -12.97 0.80
N ASP A 78 14.98 -13.37 1.13
CA ASP A 78 15.72 -14.40 0.39
C ASP A 78 15.04 -15.79 0.54
N GLN A 79 14.24 -15.99 1.59
CA GLN A 79 13.38 -17.17 1.78
C GLN A 79 12.01 -17.03 1.10
N GLY A 80 11.73 -15.88 0.48
CA GLY A 80 10.50 -15.63 -0.25
C GLY A 80 9.37 -14.98 0.56
N ASP A 81 9.62 -14.50 1.79
CA ASP A 81 8.58 -13.81 2.58
C ASP A 81 8.17 -12.49 1.88
N PRO A 82 6.90 -12.34 1.45
CA PRO A 82 6.48 -11.18 0.65
C PRO A 82 6.48 -9.88 1.45
N ALA A 83 6.17 -9.92 2.74
CA ALA A 83 6.20 -8.74 3.60
C ALA A 83 7.64 -8.25 3.82
N ALA A 84 8.59 -9.17 3.98
CA ALA A 84 9.99 -8.82 4.09
C ALA A 84 10.55 -8.27 2.76
N GLN A 85 10.18 -8.87 1.62
CA GLN A 85 10.54 -8.36 0.30
C GLN A 85 10.04 -6.93 0.10
N PHE A 86 8.78 -6.66 0.41
CA PHE A 86 8.23 -5.31 0.35
C PHE A 86 9.01 -4.33 1.24
N ASN A 87 9.21 -4.66 2.52
CA ASN A 87 9.91 -3.78 3.46
C ASN A 87 11.38 -3.54 3.06
N LEU A 88 12.05 -4.56 2.52
CA LEU A 88 13.41 -4.41 1.99
C LEU A 88 13.42 -3.47 0.78
N GLY A 89 12.42 -3.57 -0.11
CA GLY A 89 12.20 -2.64 -1.21
C GLY A 89 12.07 -1.19 -0.72
N VAL A 90 11.26 -0.96 0.34
CA VAL A 90 11.11 0.36 0.97
C VAL A 90 12.44 0.89 1.53
N LEU A 91 13.25 0.04 2.17
CA LEU A 91 14.56 0.46 2.69
C LEU A 91 15.52 0.85 1.57
N TYR A 92 15.51 0.14 0.44
CA TYR A 92 16.30 0.53 -0.74
C TYR A 92 15.79 1.80 -1.40
N GLU A 93 14.47 2.00 -1.48
CA GLU A 93 13.87 3.21 -2.03
C GLU A 93 14.22 4.44 -1.21
N THR A 94 14.20 4.32 0.13
CA THR A 94 14.43 5.44 1.04
C THR A 94 15.90 5.65 1.44
N GLY A 95 16.76 4.66 1.20
CA GLY A 95 18.15 4.67 1.66
C GLY A 95 18.31 4.50 3.17
N GLN A 96 17.29 3.94 3.84
CA GLN A 96 17.33 3.72 5.29
C GLN A 96 18.05 2.40 5.62
N GLY A 97 19.18 2.49 6.31
CA GLY A 97 19.97 1.33 6.73
C GLY A 97 20.75 0.62 5.60
N VAL A 98 20.49 0.98 4.36
CA VAL A 98 21.18 0.54 3.14
C VAL A 98 21.39 1.74 2.23
N PRO A 99 22.42 1.74 1.33
CA PRO A 99 22.52 2.77 0.29
C PRO A 99 21.27 2.79 -0.58
N GLN A 100 20.72 4.00 -0.86
CA GLN A 100 19.56 4.15 -1.71
C GLN A 100 19.81 3.54 -3.09
N ASN A 101 18.91 2.68 -3.54
CA ASN A 101 18.98 2.04 -4.84
C ASN A 101 17.58 1.68 -5.36
N TYR A 102 17.04 2.50 -6.23
CA TYR A 102 15.72 2.29 -6.81
C TYR A 102 15.61 1.02 -7.68
N ALA A 103 16.71 0.58 -8.32
CA ALA A 103 16.71 -0.64 -9.13
C ALA A 103 16.53 -1.89 -8.23
N ASP A 104 17.22 -1.93 -7.08
CA ASP A 104 17.01 -2.98 -6.09
C ASP A 104 15.62 -2.88 -5.43
N ALA A 105 15.11 -1.65 -5.17
CA ALA A 105 13.75 -1.46 -4.68
C ALA A 105 12.71 -2.06 -5.63
N VAL A 106 12.77 -1.74 -6.92
CA VAL A 106 11.87 -2.29 -7.95
C VAL A 106 11.96 -3.81 -8.03
N LYS A 107 13.17 -4.38 -7.96
CA LYS A 107 13.35 -5.84 -7.95
C LYS A 107 12.63 -6.50 -6.78
N TRP A 108 12.76 -5.95 -5.58
CA TRP A 108 12.11 -6.51 -4.39
C TRP A 108 10.59 -6.28 -4.39
N TYR A 109 10.13 -5.13 -4.89
CA TYR A 109 8.70 -4.90 -5.10
C TYR A 109 8.10 -5.89 -6.11
N HIS A 110 8.80 -6.22 -7.20
CA HIS A 110 8.35 -7.25 -8.14
C HIS A 110 8.18 -8.60 -7.44
N ALA A 111 9.18 -9.02 -6.67
CA ALA A 111 9.12 -10.29 -5.96
C ALA A 111 7.94 -10.37 -4.98
N ALA A 112 7.67 -9.28 -4.25
CA ALA A 112 6.53 -9.19 -3.34
C ALA A 112 5.18 -9.10 -4.08
N ALA A 113 5.11 -8.29 -5.15
CA ALA A 113 3.90 -8.05 -5.92
C ALA A 113 3.40 -9.30 -6.64
N GLU A 114 4.30 -10.12 -7.17
CA GLU A 114 3.99 -11.41 -7.79
C GLU A 114 3.37 -12.41 -6.78
N GLN A 115 3.64 -12.24 -5.49
CA GLN A 115 3.03 -12.98 -4.39
C GLN A 115 1.76 -12.34 -3.85
N GLY A 116 1.31 -11.25 -4.44
CA GLY A 116 0.06 -10.59 -4.07
C GLY A 116 0.20 -9.55 -2.96
N GLU A 117 1.40 -9.03 -2.65
CA GLU A 117 1.56 -7.96 -1.67
C GLU A 117 0.99 -6.63 -2.23
N PRO A 118 -0.13 -6.10 -1.66
CA PRO A 118 -0.86 -4.98 -2.27
C PRO A 118 -0.04 -3.69 -2.36
N GLN A 119 0.76 -3.40 -1.34
CA GLN A 119 1.58 -2.19 -1.31
C GLN A 119 2.72 -2.26 -2.33
N ALA A 120 3.29 -3.45 -2.55
CA ALA A 120 4.30 -3.66 -3.57
C ALA A 120 3.72 -3.50 -4.98
N GLN A 121 2.51 -4.03 -5.22
CA GLN A 121 1.78 -3.82 -6.48
C GLN A 121 1.50 -2.33 -6.72
N PHE A 122 1.03 -1.60 -5.70
CA PHE A 122 0.83 -0.17 -5.80
C PHE A 122 2.13 0.57 -6.15
N ASN A 123 3.23 0.29 -5.45
CA ASN A 123 4.51 0.95 -5.69
C ASN A 123 5.04 0.66 -7.10
N LEU A 124 4.88 -0.56 -7.62
CA LEU A 124 5.21 -0.86 -9.01
C LEU A 124 4.38 -0.03 -9.99
N GLY A 125 3.08 0.10 -9.75
CA GLY A 125 2.21 0.98 -10.53
C GLY A 125 2.76 2.41 -10.58
N VAL A 126 3.21 2.96 -9.45
CA VAL A 126 3.83 4.30 -9.38
C VAL A 126 5.15 4.35 -10.17
N PHE A 127 6.01 3.34 -10.10
CA PHE A 127 7.26 3.31 -10.87
C PHE A 127 7.00 3.29 -12.37
N TYR A 128 6.02 2.51 -12.84
CA TYR A 128 5.64 2.50 -14.26
C TYR A 128 4.92 3.80 -14.67
N GLU A 129 4.12 4.41 -13.81
CA GLU A 129 3.47 5.70 -14.10
C GLU A 129 4.48 6.83 -14.22
N THR A 130 5.48 6.89 -13.34
CA THR A 130 6.47 7.98 -13.31
C THR A 130 7.62 7.78 -14.29
N GLY A 131 7.89 6.55 -14.69
CA GLY A 131 9.06 6.21 -15.51
C GLY A 131 10.39 6.31 -14.75
N GLN A 132 10.34 6.27 -13.42
CA GLN A 132 11.54 6.26 -12.60
C GLN A 132 12.13 4.85 -12.58
N VAL A 133 13.36 4.69 -13.03
CA VAL A 133 14.10 3.40 -13.10
C VAL A 133 13.62 2.45 -14.21
N VAL A 134 12.31 2.35 -14.41
CA VAL A 134 11.69 1.58 -15.49
C VAL A 134 11.16 2.53 -16.56
N PRO A 135 11.09 2.14 -17.84
CA PRO A 135 10.45 2.96 -18.87
C PRO A 135 9.00 3.27 -18.47
N GLN A 136 8.60 4.54 -18.62
CA GLN A 136 7.20 4.93 -18.37
C GLN A 136 6.24 4.11 -19.20
N ASN A 137 5.25 3.53 -18.54
CA ASN A 137 4.20 2.74 -19.21
C ASN A 137 2.90 2.80 -18.39
N PHE A 138 1.98 3.65 -18.82
CA PHE A 138 0.70 3.83 -18.14
C PHE A 138 -0.20 2.58 -18.18
N GLU A 139 -0.13 1.77 -19.24
CA GLU A 139 -0.90 0.53 -19.33
C GLU A 139 -0.43 -0.48 -18.30
N GLU A 140 0.89 -0.60 -18.12
CA GLU A 140 1.47 -1.47 -17.09
C GLU A 140 1.18 -0.95 -15.68
N ALA A 141 1.25 0.38 -15.49
CA ALA A 141 0.86 1.00 -14.21
C ALA A 141 -0.59 0.65 -13.82
N VAL A 142 -1.51 0.75 -14.76
CA VAL A 142 -2.93 0.41 -14.54
C VAL A 142 -3.10 -1.06 -14.17
N LYS A 143 -2.38 -1.99 -14.79
CA LYS A 143 -2.45 -3.43 -14.43
C LYS A 143 -2.06 -3.64 -12.97
N TRP A 144 -0.96 -3.05 -12.54
CA TRP A 144 -0.52 -3.15 -11.15
C TRP A 144 -1.47 -2.45 -10.17
N TYR A 145 -2.02 -1.28 -10.54
CA TYR A 145 -3.05 -0.61 -9.72
C TYR A 145 -4.32 -1.46 -9.61
N LEU A 146 -4.77 -2.14 -10.67
CA LEU A 146 -5.94 -3.02 -10.64
C LEU A 146 -5.73 -4.16 -9.64
N LEU A 147 -4.59 -4.86 -9.73
CA LEU A 147 -4.27 -5.95 -8.81
C LEU A 147 -4.27 -5.49 -7.35
N SER A 148 -3.64 -4.35 -7.07
CA SER A 148 -3.59 -3.75 -5.75
C SER A 148 -4.96 -3.26 -5.26
N ALA A 149 -5.76 -2.65 -6.16
CA ALA A 149 -7.10 -2.12 -5.86
C ALA A 149 -8.10 -3.24 -5.54
N ASP A 150 -7.98 -4.40 -6.18
CA ASP A 150 -8.79 -5.59 -5.90
C ASP A 150 -8.50 -6.17 -4.50
N LEU A 151 -7.30 -5.92 -3.97
CA LEU A 151 -6.89 -6.21 -2.59
C LEU A 151 -7.18 -5.06 -1.62
N GLU A 152 -8.12 -4.19 -1.97
CA GLU A 152 -8.61 -3.07 -1.13
C GLU A 152 -7.54 -2.02 -0.77
N CYS A 153 -6.46 -1.89 -1.56
CA CYS A 153 -5.47 -0.84 -1.39
C CYS A 153 -6.04 0.52 -1.81
N ALA A 154 -6.41 1.35 -0.86
CA ALA A 154 -7.06 2.64 -1.13
C ALA A 154 -6.23 3.60 -2.00
N PRO A 155 -4.90 3.76 -1.82
CA PRO A 155 -4.07 4.54 -2.74
C PRO A 155 -4.14 4.04 -4.19
N ALA A 156 -4.12 2.72 -4.41
CA ALA A 156 -4.23 2.15 -5.75
C ALA A 156 -5.60 2.41 -6.38
N GLN A 157 -6.69 2.28 -5.60
CA GLN A 157 -8.04 2.63 -6.03
C GLN A 157 -8.13 4.11 -6.44
N CYS A 158 -7.52 5.01 -5.66
CA CYS A 158 -7.47 6.44 -5.98
C CYS A 158 -6.71 6.71 -7.30
N ASN A 159 -5.50 6.15 -7.46
CA ASN A 159 -4.72 6.32 -8.68
C ASN A 159 -5.41 5.72 -9.91
N LEU A 160 -6.09 4.58 -9.74
CA LEU A 160 -6.89 3.99 -10.80
C LEU A 160 -8.05 4.90 -11.21
N GLY A 161 -8.70 5.56 -10.25
CA GLY A 161 -9.69 6.61 -10.51
C GLY A 161 -9.10 7.75 -11.36
N LEU A 162 -7.92 8.23 -11.04
CA LEU A 162 -7.21 9.26 -11.83
C LEU A 162 -6.86 8.76 -13.24
N CYS A 163 -6.46 7.50 -13.40
CA CYS A 163 -6.20 6.91 -14.71
C CYS A 163 -7.45 6.91 -15.60
N TYR A 164 -8.60 6.52 -15.07
CA TYR A 164 -9.88 6.57 -15.81
C TYR A 164 -10.37 8.00 -16.07
N GLU A 165 -10.16 8.92 -15.14
CA GLU A 165 -10.53 10.34 -15.31
C GLU A 165 -9.74 11.00 -16.44
N THR A 166 -8.43 10.73 -16.50
CA THR A 166 -7.51 11.36 -17.44
C THR A 166 -7.36 10.60 -18.77
N GLY A 167 -7.69 9.30 -18.78
CA GLY A 167 -7.46 8.42 -19.94
C GLY A 167 -6.00 7.94 -20.05
N ARG A 168 -5.28 7.85 -18.93
CA ARG A 168 -3.88 7.37 -18.91
C ARG A 168 -3.85 5.85 -18.74
N GLY A 169 -3.34 5.14 -19.73
CA GLY A 169 -3.25 3.68 -19.75
C GLY A 169 -4.58 2.94 -19.92
N VAL A 170 -5.71 3.66 -19.88
CA VAL A 170 -7.06 3.16 -20.14
C VAL A 170 -7.86 4.21 -20.87
N PRO A 171 -8.91 3.84 -21.63
CA PRO A 171 -9.85 4.80 -22.19
C PRO A 171 -10.49 5.66 -21.11
N LYS A 172 -10.55 6.99 -21.34
CA LYS A 172 -11.19 7.91 -20.40
C LYS A 172 -12.62 7.50 -20.10
N ASN A 173 -12.95 7.36 -18.82
CA ASN A 173 -14.27 6.97 -18.34
C ASN A 173 -14.56 7.56 -16.96
N VAL A 174 -15.22 8.70 -16.92
CA VAL A 174 -15.53 9.41 -15.68
C VAL A 174 -16.42 8.59 -14.74
N ARG A 175 -17.33 7.76 -15.26
CA ARG A 175 -18.17 6.89 -14.41
C ARG A 175 -17.34 5.85 -13.67
N GLU A 176 -16.37 5.24 -14.34
CA GLU A 176 -15.44 4.31 -13.69
C GLU A 176 -14.53 5.05 -12.70
N ALA A 177 -14.03 6.25 -13.06
CA ALA A 177 -13.24 7.07 -12.14
C ALA A 177 -13.99 7.32 -10.81
N VAL A 178 -15.25 7.75 -10.88
CA VAL A 178 -16.10 8.00 -9.70
C VAL A 178 -16.29 6.73 -8.88
N LYS A 179 -16.50 5.56 -9.50
CA LYS A 179 -16.61 4.30 -8.75
C LYS A 179 -15.36 3.99 -7.94
N TRP A 180 -14.18 4.15 -8.56
CA TRP A 180 -12.91 3.91 -7.90
C TRP A 180 -12.64 4.93 -6.78
N PHE A 181 -12.90 6.21 -7.02
CA PHE A 181 -12.81 7.23 -5.98
C PHE A 181 -13.76 6.94 -4.81
N CYS A 182 -14.98 6.46 -5.07
CA CYS A 182 -15.92 6.08 -4.01
C CYS A 182 -15.37 4.92 -3.16
N ARG A 183 -14.73 3.92 -3.75
CA ARG A 183 -14.10 2.82 -3.01
C ARG A 183 -12.96 3.33 -2.14
N ALA A 184 -12.03 4.09 -2.70
CA ALA A 184 -10.92 4.68 -1.97
C ALA A 184 -11.39 5.62 -0.84
N ALA A 185 -12.38 6.47 -1.10
CA ALA A 185 -12.92 7.41 -0.11
C ALA A 185 -13.58 6.70 1.08
N ARG A 186 -14.28 5.58 0.84
CA ARG A 186 -14.86 4.73 1.91
C ARG A 186 -13.76 4.11 2.78
N ALA A 187 -12.61 3.80 2.21
CA ALA A 187 -11.44 3.33 2.93
C ALA A 187 -10.64 4.47 3.61
N GLY A 188 -11.12 5.72 3.51
CA GLY A 188 -10.56 6.88 4.19
C GLY A 188 -9.50 7.65 3.37
N ASP A 189 -9.33 7.36 2.08
CA ASP A 189 -8.39 8.10 1.23
C ASP A 189 -8.86 9.54 1.04
N LYS A 190 -8.05 10.50 1.53
CA LYS A 190 -8.40 11.92 1.51
C LYS A 190 -8.34 12.52 0.10
N THR A 191 -7.46 12.02 -0.75
CA THR A 191 -7.34 12.48 -2.13
C THR A 191 -8.57 12.10 -2.93
N ALA A 192 -9.04 10.86 -2.77
CA ALA A 192 -10.28 10.40 -3.39
C ALA A 192 -11.51 11.15 -2.88
N GLN A 193 -11.57 11.47 -1.57
CA GLN A 193 -12.63 12.30 -1.00
C GLN A 193 -12.64 13.70 -1.62
N HIS A 194 -11.48 14.30 -1.79
CA HIS A 194 -11.34 15.60 -2.45
C HIS A 194 -11.78 15.55 -3.92
N ASN A 195 -11.30 14.57 -4.68
CA ASN A 195 -11.63 14.40 -6.10
C ASN A 195 -13.16 14.21 -6.32
N LEU A 196 -13.80 13.44 -5.45
CA LEU A 196 -15.26 13.31 -5.45
C LEU A 196 -15.97 14.64 -5.17
N GLY A 197 -15.49 15.42 -4.21
CA GLY A 197 -16.03 16.73 -3.90
C GLY A 197 -15.97 17.67 -5.12
N VAL A 198 -14.83 17.71 -5.81
CA VAL A 198 -14.65 18.48 -7.04
C VAL A 198 -15.60 18.01 -8.14
N TYR A 199 -15.74 16.69 -8.31
CA TYR A 199 -16.64 16.12 -9.31
C TYR A 199 -18.11 16.52 -9.06
N TYR A 200 -18.62 16.33 -7.85
CA TYR A 200 -20.00 16.66 -7.50
C TYR A 200 -20.27 18.16 -7.61
N ALA A 201 -19.36 19.01 -7.17
CA ALA A 201 -19.49 20.47 -7.34
C ALA A 201 -19.56 20.86 -8.84
N SER A 202 -18.82 20.19 -9.71
CA SER A 202 -18.88 20.43 -11.16
C SER A 202 -20.21 20.00 -11.78
N VAL A 203 -20.81 18.89 -11.28
CA VAL A 203 -22.11 18.42 -11.73
C VAL A 203 -23.21 19.39 -11.30
N GLU A 204 -23.22 19.82 -10.03
CA GLU A 204 -24.18 20.79 -9.51
C GLU A 204 -24.12 22.13 -10.28
N ALA A 205 -22.89 22.62 -10.56
CA ALA A 205 -22.71 23.83 -11.33
C ALA A 205 -23.23 23.70 -12.77
N ALA A 206 -23.05 22.53 -13.41
CA ALA A 206 -23.56 22.27 -14.75
C ALA A 206 -25.08 22.18 -14.77
N GLU A 207 -25.71 21.56 -13.77
CA GLU A 207 -27.18 21.49 -13.64
C GLU A 207 -27.79 22.90 -13.42
N GLN A 208 -27.17 23.72 -12.59
CA GLN A 208 -27.59 25.11 -12.36
C GLN A 208 -27.52 25.94 -13.65
N ALA A 209 -26.39 25.86 -14.39
CA ALA A 209 -26.22 26.57 -15.65
C ALA A 209 -27.24 26.17 -16.72
N THR A 210 -27.61 24.87 -16.73
CA THR A 210 -28.64 24.36 -17.66
C THR A 210 -30.04 24.92 -17.30
N ALA A 211 -30.37 24.90 -16.01
CA ALA A 211 -31.65 25.45 -15.52
C ALA A 211 -31.76 26.96 -15.76
N GLU A 212 -30.68 27.72 -15.57
CA GLU A 212 -30.64 29.15 -15.88
C GLU A 212 -30.79 29.42 -17.39
N GLY A 213 -30.13 28.60 -18.23
CA GLY A 213 -30.27 28.70 -19.70
C GLY A 213 -31.70 28.42 -20.18
N GLU A 214 -32.36 27.41 -19.63
CA GLU A 214 -33.75 27.09 -19.92
C GLU A 214 -34.72 28.19 -19.47
N ALA A 215 -34.46 28.82 -18.31
CA ALA A 215 -35.27 29.93 -17.82
C ALA A 215 -35.14 31.19 -18.64
N ILE A 216 -33.92 31.49 -19.16
CA ILE A 216 -33.70 32.63 -20.10
C ILE A 216 -34.42 32.39 -21.40
N ALA A 217 -34.31 31.18 -22.02
CA ALA A 217 -34.98 30.85 -23.25
C ALA A 217 -36.52 30.94 -23.13
N ALA A 218 -37.08 30.49 -22.00
CA ALA A 218 -38.55 30.62 -21.78
C ALA A 218 -38.99 32.09 -21.64
N ALA A 219 -38.17 32.94 -21.03
CA ALA A 219 -38.46 34.37 -20.89
C ALA A 219 -38.38 35.15 -22.22
N GLU A 220 -37.51 34.71 -23.15
CA GLU A 220 -37.42 35.29 -24.48
C GLU A 220 -38.61 34.91 -25.37
N ASP A 221 -39.19 33.70 -25.22
CA ASP A 221 -40.36 33.24 -25.95
C ASP A 221 -41.67 33.92 -25.46
N GLU A 222 -41.70 34.43 -24.24
CA GLU A 222 -42.87 35.15 -23.67
C GLU A 222 -42.83 36.67 -23.92
N ALA A 223 -41.77 37.21 -24.54
CA ALA A 223 -41.66 38.66 -24.82
C ALA A 223 -42.62 39.06 -25.92
N PRO A 224 -43.59 39.97 -25.70
CA PRO A 224 -44.55 40.42 -26.72
C PRO A 224 -43.84 41.24 -27.79
N ALA A 225 -44.23 40.97 -29.06
CA ALA A 225 -43.74 41.65 -30.26
C ALA A 225 -44.16 43.13 -30.31
#